data_d9a2e3ce436a57fb2886e78a1d1d8293
#
_entry.id   d9a2e3ce436a57fb2886e78a1d1d8293
#
_cell.length_a   1.000
_cell.length_b   1.000
_cell.length_c   1.000
_cell.angle_alpha   90.00
_cell.angle_beta   90.00
_cell.angle_gamma   90.00
#
_symmetry.space_group_name_H-M   'P 1'
#
loop_
_entity.id
_entity.type
_entity.pdbx_description
1 polymer ?
#
loop_
_entity_poly.entity_id
_entity_poly.type
_entity_poly.pdbx_seq_one_letter_code
_entity_poly.pdbx_strand_id
1 'polypeptide(L)'
;MTARTGRRRRARSSRTTRLSSRQGFITLGALLVVASLTAVFLALRPSDSTTPVAASDTGANKAKGPAAKASKEPEWDGKVKVLGDGSTSYTGPQKGQLKPKPLKPGEKPPQFVVFSWDGALEGDDHLFSHYRELAQQYNSHMTFFLTGIYLLPKSKKDLYHPPMHSVGAAAISYPTDEHIRTTLEQLGKAYTDGNEIGTHFNGHFCDAKGGGDWSVKEWKSEIDQFYSFAEKWKTNTGFTDIDPLPFDFKKAVVGGRAPCLEGQQNLLQAAKSYGWRYDASSTGDFQIWPTKKNGIWDFPLQMLPYEGGKYQGLSMDFNFLYNQSDGETDGDPSKYAQWQQETVDTYEAGFNRVYYGSRAPLFIGNHFEDWNGGIYMKAVDQMVKDVCGKKDVKCVSFKELADWLDVQKPETLERLRTLDPAQSPDWSTVVK
;
A
#
# COMPACT_ATOMS: atom_id res chain seq x y z
N MET A 1 -7.77 72.57 -54.16
CA MET A 1 -6.33 72.73 -54.23
C MET A 1 -5.66 71.81 -53.28
N THR A 2 -4.86 70.95 -53.80
CA THR A 2 -3.81 70.05 -53.24
C THR A 2 -4.03 69.34 -51.89
N ALA A 3 -4.33 68.07 -52.06
CA ALA A 3 -4.26 67.01 -51.01
C ALA A 3 -2.80 66.67 -50.65
N ARG A 4 -2.53 66.35 -49.39
CA ARG A 4 -1.32 65.64 -48.95
C ARG A 4 -1.69 64.41 -48.13
N THR A 5 -1.40 63.26 -48.70
CA THR A 5 -1.55 61.91 -48.10
C THR A 5 -0.46 61.65 -47.07
N GLY A 6 -0.83 61.28 -45.89
CA GLY A 6 0.07 60.84 -44.82
C GLY A 6 -0.05 59.34 -44.60
N ARG A 7 0.96 58.53 -44.98
CA ARG A 7 1.11 57.07 -44.70
C ARG A 7 1.40 56.86 -43.23
N ARG A 8 0.51 56.21 -42.47
CA ARG A 8 0.79 55.66 -41.13
C ARG A 8 1.41 54.27 -41.27
N ARG A 9 2.67 54.16 -40.83
CA ARG A 9 3.34 52.86 -40.60
C ARG A 9 2.74 52.20 -39.38
N ARG A 10 2.24 50.95 -39.54
CA ARG A 10 1.89 50.08 -38.42
C ARG A 10 3.17 49.44 -37.87
N ALA A 11 3.50 49.69 -36.63
CA ALA A 11 4.50 48.95 -35.88
C ALA A 11 3.94 47.58 -35.50
N ARG A 12 4.63 46.49 -35.90
CA ARG A 12 4.38 45.12 -35.42
C ARG A 12 4.97 45.00 -34.02
N SER A 13 4.14 44.86 -33.02
CA SER A 13 4.53 44.43 -31.67
C SER A 13 4.80 42.93 -31.69
N SER A 14 6.04 42.52 -31.54
CA SER A 14 6.42 41.12 -31.24
C SER A 14 6.08 40.83 -29.80
N ARG A 15 5.02 40.07 -29.55
CA ARG A 15 4.79 39.42 -28.28
C ARG A 15 5.73 38.22 -28.17
N THR A 16 6.80 38.36 -27.40
CA THR A 16 7.56 37.23 -26.86
C THR A 16 6.75 36.57 -25.77
N THR A 17 6.17 35.42 -26.09
CA THR A 17 5.63 34.50 -25.10
C THR A 17 6.78 33.94 -24.30
N ARG A 18 6.85 34.30 -23.03
CA ARG A 18 7.69 33.59 -22.04
C ARG A 18 7.00 32.23 -21.80
N LEU A 19 7.60 31.16 -22.32
CA LEU A 19 7.30 29.81 -21.87
C LEU A 19 7.80 29.69 -20.42
N SER A 20 6.90 29.35 -19.52
CA SER A 20 7.24 29.04 -18.14
C SER A 20 7.96 27.68 -18.09
N SER A 21 9.12 27.66 -17.43
CA SER A 21 10.01 26.54 -17.29
C SER A 21 9.50 25.51 -16.22
N ARG A 22 8.24 25.09 -16.29
CA ARG A 22 7.69 24.07 -15.36
C ARG A 22 7.50 22.68 -15.95
N GLN A 23 7.84 22.44 -17.21
CA GLN A 23 7.60 21.14 -17.88
C GLN A 23 8.83 20.24 -18.05
N GLY A 24 9.90 20.43 -17.34
CA GLY A 24 11.19 19.77 -17.60
C GLY A 24 11.57 18.58 -16.73
N PHE A 25 10.84 18.20 -15.67
CA PHE A 25 11.37 17.26 -14.68
C PHE A 25 10.53 16.00 -14.41
N ILE A 26 9.35 15.86 -14.97
CA ILE A 26 8.46 14.72 -14.68
C ILE A 26 8.66 13.55 -15.67
N THR A 27 9.18 13.79 -16.85
CA THR A 27 9.25 12.78 -17.93
C THR A 27 10.38 11.75 -17.83
N LEU A 28 11.37 11.92 -16.95
CA LEU A 28 12.48 10.93 -16.86
C LEU A 28 12.21 9.78 -15.86
N GLY A 29 11.35 9.98 -14.87
CA GLY A 29 11.02 8.95 -13.89
C GLY A 29 10.06 7.87 -14.43
N ALA A 30 9.11 8.28 -15.27
CA ALA A 30 8.08 7.38 -15.80
C ALA A 30 8.60 6.40 -16.86
N LEU A 31 9.61 6.79 -17.64
CA LEU A 31 10.17 5.94 -18.72
C LEU A 31 11.02 4.77 -18.20
N LEU A 32 11.59 4.84 -16.99
CA LEU A 32 12.38 3.76 -16.42
C LEU A 32 11.53 2.66 -15.78
N VAL A 33 10.32 2.98 -15.29
CA VAL A 33 9.41 1.99 -14.69
C VAL A 33 8.73 1.13 -15.77
N VAL A 34 8.54 1.65 -16.98
CA VAL A 34 7.87 0.93 -18.09
C VAL A 34 8.74 -0.21 -18.66
N ALA A 35 10.07 -0.07 -18.65
CA ALA A 35 10.95 -1.09 -19.19
C ALA A 35 11.02 -2.36 -18.33
N SER A 36 10.80 -2.25 -17.03
CA SER A 36 10.96 -3.35 -16.08
C SER A 36 9.75 -4.29 -16.01
N LEU A 37 8.54 -3.79 -16.21
CA LEU A 37 7.34 -4.62 -16.17
C LEU A 37 7.18 -5.53 -17.40
N THR A 38 7.76 -5.18 -18.55
CA THR A 38 7.75 -6.04 -19.74
C THR A 38 8.61 -7.31 -19.59
N ALA A 39 9.63 -7.29 -18.77
CA ALA A 39 10.48 -8.45 -18.51
C ALA A 39 9.79 -9.51 -17.63
N VAL A 40 8.95 -9.08 -16.67
CA VAL A 40 8.24 -10.00 -15.77
C VAL A 40 7.13 -10.78 -16.48
N PHE A 41 6.46 -10.19 -17.49
CA PHE A 41 5.40 -10.88 -18.24
C PHE A 41 5.92 -11.96 -19.21
N LEU A 42 7.19 -11.91 -19.62
CA LEU A 42 7.79 -12.92 -20.51
C LEU A 42 8.38 -14.13 -19.78
N ALA A 43 8.57 -14.04 -18.46
CA ALA A 43 9.19 -15.10 -17.66
C ALA A 43 8.21 -16.14 -17.07
N LEU A 44 6.90 -15.93 -17.19
CA LEU A 44 5.87 -16.82 -16.62
C LEU A 44 5.18 -17.68 -17.69
N ARG A 45 5.94 -18.41 -18.50
CA ARG A 45 5.41 -19.55 -19.24
C ARG A 45 5.68 -20.82 -18.43
N PRO A 46 4.67 -21.66 -18.11
CA PRO A 46 4.91 -22.95 -17.47
C PRO A 46 5.65 -23.87 -18.44
N SER A 47 6.78 -24.39 -18.03
CA SER A 47 7.41 -25.52 -18.73
C SER A 47 6.94 -26.81 -18.06
N ASP A 48 6.13 -27.57 -18.76
CA ASP A 48 5.84 -28.97 -18.42
C ASP A 48 7.13 -29.80 -18.44
N SER A 49 7.51 -30.32 -17.29
CA SER A 49 8.36 -31.51 -17.25
C SER A 49 8.01 -32.36 -16.02
N THR A 50 7.22 -33.36 -16.28
CA THR A 50 6.94 -34.47 -15.36
C THR A 50 8.13 -35.41 -15.29
N THR A 51 8.69 -35.62 -14.10
CA THR A 51 9.43 -36.86 -13.78
C THR A 51 9.08 -37.28 -12.34
N PRO A 52 8.74 -38.54 -12.12
CA PRO A 52 8.37 -39.05 -10.80
C PRO A 52 9.62 -39.42 -9.99
N VAL A 53 9.67 -38.94 -8.74
CA VAL A 53 10.67 -39.46 -7.77
C VAL A 53 9.94 -40.29 -6.73
N ALA A 54 10.50 -41.47 -6.51
CA ALA A 54 9.98 -42.52 -5.65
C ALA A 54 9.95 -42.11 -4.16
N ALA A 55 8.92 -42.58 -3.48
CA ALA A 55 8.76 -42.52 -2.04
C ALA A 55 9.80 -43.39 -1.32
N SER A 56 10.46 -42.85 -0.30
CA SER A 56 11.10 -43.64 0.74
C SER A 56 10.50 -43.27 2.10
N ASP A 57 9.91 -44.28 2.69
CA ASP A 57 9.26 -44.34 3.98
C ASP A 57 10.32 -44.34 5.09
N THR A 58 10.29 -43.40 6.07
CA THR A 58 10.96 -43.57 7.35
C THR A 58 10.22 -42.88 8.46
N GLY A 59 9.62 -43.66 9.32
CA GLY A 59 9.47 -43.59 10.74
C GLY A 59 9.09 -42.28 11.44
N ALA A 60 7.86 -42.22 11.88
CA ALA A 60 7.35 -41.21 12.81
C ALA A 60 8.03 -41.32 14.20
N ASN A 61 8.56 -40.20 14.69
CA ASN A 61 8.76 -39.98 16.12
C ASN A 61 8.06 -38.66 16.54
N LYS A 62 6.92 -38.79 17.23
CA LYS A 62 6.21 -37.69 17.86
C LYS A 62 6.98 -37.21 19.11
N ALA A 63 7.74 -36.12 18.98
CA ALA A 63 8.16 -35.34 20.11
C ALA A 63 7.17 -34.21 20.36
N LYS A 64 6.42 -34.28 21.46
CA LYS A 64 5.65 -33.15 21.98
C LYS A 64 6.64 -32.09 22.49
N GLY A 65 6.83 -31.03 21.71
CA GLY A 65 7.46 -29.79 22.16
C GLY A 65 6.55 -29.04 23.15
N PRO A 66 7.13 -28.35 24.15
CA PRO A 66 6.34 -27.60 25.13
C PRO A 66 5.62 -26.45 24.44
N ALA A 67 4.32 -26.27 24.74
CA ALA A 67 3.54 -25.13 24.32
C ALA A 67 4.25 -23.83 24.74
N ALA A 68 4.61 -23.02 23.77
CA ALA A 68 5.12 -21.68 23.99
C ALA A 68 4.06 -20.90 24.79
N LYS A 69 4.36 -20.55 26.04
CA LYS A 69 3.56 -19.60 26.81
C LYS A 69 3.59 -18.28 26.04
N ALA A 70 2.42 -17.82 25.60
CA ALA A 70 2.24 -16.46 25.10
C ALA A 70 2.79 -15.51 26.17
N SER A 71 3.87 -14.82 25.88
CA SER A 71 4.38 -13.74 26.71
C SER A 71 3.29 -12.66 26.70
N LYS A 72 2.68 -12.39 27.85
CA LYS A 72 1.84 -11.20 28.01
C LYS A 72 2.72 -10.00 27.68
N GLU A 73 2.31 -9.21 26.67
CA GLU A 73 2.91 -7.90 26.45
C GLU A 73 2.84 -7.11 27.77
N PRO A 74 3.89 -6.34 28.10
CA PRO A 74 3.86 -5.53 29.29
C PRO A 74 2.69 -4.56 29.21
N GLU A 75 1.81 -4.62 30.19
CA GLU A 75 0.66 -3.73 30.29
C GLU A 75 1.17 -2.28 30.32
N TRP A 76 0.61 -1.43 29.45
CA TRP A 76 0.99 -0.03 29.36
C TRP A 76 0.81 0.66 30.73
N ASP A 77 1.89 1.23 31.27
CA ASP A 77 1.94 1.85 32.61
C ASP A 77 1.21 3.21 32.71
N GLY A 78 0.56 3.64 31.63
CA GLY A 78 -0.12 4.92 31.54
C GLY A 78 0.79 6.14 31.38
N LYS A 79 2.13 5.94 31.36
CA LYS A 79 3.09 7.04 31.21
C LYS A 79 3.61 7.10 29.80
N VAL A 80 3.39 8.21 29.14
CA VAL A 80 3.91 8.48 27.79
C VAL A 80 5.32 9.06 27.90
N LYS A 81 6.28 8.46 27.22
CA LYS A 81 7.66 8.95 27.09
C LYS A 81 7.91 9.30 25.63
N VAL A 82 8.77 10.29 25.39
CA VAL A 82 9.27 10.58 24.05
C VAL A 82 10.30 9.51 23.67
N LEU A 83 10.19 8.98 22.46
CA LEU A 83 11.10 8.00 21.85
C LEU A 83 11.89 8.69 20.73
N GLY A 84 13.23 8.67 20.85
CA GLY A 84 14.03 9.55 20.02
C GLY A 84 13.67 11.01 20.28
N ASP A 85 13.14 11.69 19.28
CA ASP A 85 12.50 13.01 19.41
C ASP A 85 11.21 13.12 18.58
N GLY A 86 10.94 12.12 17.76
CA GLY A 86 9.88 12.16 16.75
C GLY A 86 8.64 11.33 17.08
N SER A 87 8.66 10.46 18.08
CA SER A 87 7.49 9.65 18.46
C SER A 87 7.35 9.53 19.98
N THR A 88 6.30 8.84 20.43
CA THR A 88 6.05 8.60 21.86
C THR A 88 5.90 7.12 22.16
N SER A 89 5.95 6.75 23.44
CA SER A 89 5.76 5.36 23.88
C SER A 89 4.28 4.96 23.99
N TYR A 90 3.35 5.75 23.48
CA TYR A 90 1.92 5.43 23.55
C TYR A 90 1.60 4.17 22.72
N THR A 91 1.00 3.20 23.37
CA THR A 91 0.54 1.93 22.76
C THR A 91 -0.90 1.61 23.16
N GLY A 92 -1.64 2.62 23.59
CA GLY A 92 -3.06 2.46 23.92
C GLY A 92 -3.90 2.10 22.70
N PRO A 93 -5.18 1.74 22.91
CA PRO A 93 -6.05 1.33 21.84
C PRO A 93 -6.31 2.49 20.89
N GLN A 94 -6.28 2.18 19.59
CA GLN A 94 -6.77 3.10 18.55
C GLN A 94 -8.31 3.15 18.57
N LYS A 95 -8.86 4.24 18.05
CA LYS A 95 -10.31 4.45 17.96
C LYS A 95 -10.94 3.46 16.99
N GLY A 96 -12.10 2.92 17.34
CA GLY A 96 -12.96 2.18 16.41
C GLY A 96 -12.47 0.78 15.99
N GLN A 97 -11.32 0.32 16.48
CA GLN A 97 -10.70 -0.94 16.04
C GLN A 97 -11.65 -2.12 16.09
N LEU A 98 -11.59 -2.96 15.07
CA LEU A 98 -12.31 -4.23 15.01
C LEU A 98 -11.95 -5.09 16.23
N LYS A 99 -12.97 -5.56 16.93
CA LYS A 99 -12.77 -6.56 18.01
C LYS A 99 -12.85 -7.96 17.39
N PRO A 100 -11.71 -8.60 17.13
CA PRO A 100 -11.68 -9.88 16.46
C PRO A 100 -12.34 -10.96 17.30
N LYS A 101 -13.13 -11.81 16.66
CA LYS A 101 -13.79 -12.98 17.29
C LYS A 101 -13.68 -14.17 16.36
N PRO A 102 -13.48 -15.37 16.91
CA PRO A 102 -13.54 -16.58 16.10
C PRO A 102 -14.98 -16.78 15.56
N LEU A 103 -15.06 -17.29 14.36
CA LEU A 103 -16.33 -17.67 13.74
C LEU A 103 -17.00 -18.80 14.55
N LYS A 104 -18.30 -18.68 14.73
CA LYS A 104 -19.14 -19.75 15.30
C LYS A 104 -19.48 -20.78 14.22
N PRO A 105 -19.76 -22.04 14.59
CA PRO A 105 -20.20 -23.02 13.62
C PRO A 105 -21.37 -22.52 12.76
N GLY A 106 -21.25 -22.64 11.45
CA GLY A 106 -22.24 -22.17 10.46
C GLY A 106 -22.24 -20.65 10.21
N GLU A 107 -21.42 -19.88 10.91
CA GLU A 107 -21.38 -18.42 10.75
C GLU A 107 -20.68 -18.04 9.43
N LYS A 108 -21.36 -17.20 8.66
CA LYS A 108 -20.81 -16.62 7.43
C LYS A 108 -19.77 -15.55 7.79
N PRO A 109 -18.54 -15.58 7.25
CA PRO A 109 -17.55 -14.55 7.49
C PRO A 109 -18.02 -13.17 7.00
N PRO A 110 -17.61 -12.07 7.65
CA PRO A 110 -17.80 -10.75 7.07
C PRO A 110 -17.00 -10.62 5.77
N GLN A 111 -17.46 -9.77 4.87
CA GLN A 111 -16.67 -9.37 3.71
C GLN A 111 -15.67 -8.31 4.12
N PHE A 112 -14.41 -8.64 4.14
CA PHE A 112 -13.34 -7.67 4.36
C PHE A 112 -12.98 -6.96 3.06
N VAL A 113 -12.80 -5.64 3.15
CA VAL A 113 -12.22 -4.81 2.10
C VAL A 113 -11.11 -3.99 2.74
N VAL A 114 -9.93 -4.01 2.15
CA VAL A 114 -8.77 -3.22 2.60
C VAL A 114 -8.39 -2.26 1.50
N PHE A 115 -8.47 -0.97 1.80
CA PHE A 115 -7.94 0.10 0.97
C PHE A 115 -6.57 0.50 1.52
N SER A 116 -5.56 0.55 0.65
CA SER A 116 -4.20 0.88 1.04
C SER A 116 -3.56 1.84 0.06
N TRP A 117 -2.68 2.72 0.56
CA TRP A 117 -1.97 3.71 -0.24
C TRP A 117 -0.47 3.58 -0.05
N ASP A 118 0.26 3.56 -1.15
CA ASP A 118 1.71 3.56 -1.19
C ASP A 118 2.25 4.98 -1.21
N GLY A 119 3.32 5.23 -0.44
CA GLY A 119 3.96 6.52 -0.39
C GLY A 119 3.16 7.60 0.34
N ALA A 120 2.71 7.32 1.58
CA ALA A 120 1.93 8.28 2.36
C ALA A 120 2.67 9.62 2.53
N LEU A 121 2.27 10.60 1.73
CA LEU A 121 2.72 11.98 1.72
C LEU A 121 1.50 12.89 1.60
N GLU A 122 1.45 13.94 2.40
CA GLU A 122 0.48 15.02 2.16
C GLU A 122 1.10 16.03 1.19
N GLY A 123 0.74 15.89 -0.08
CA GLY A 123 1.15 16.78 -1.17
C GLY A 123 0.19 17.94 -1.39
N ASP A 124 0.39 18.69 -2.48
CA ASP A 124 -0.43 19.84 -2.85
C ASP A 124 -1.90 19.45 -3.15
N ASP A 125 -2.13 18.19 -3.55
CA ASP A 125 -3.46 17.66 -3.89
C ASP A 125 -4.26 17.19 -2.66
N HIS A 126 -3.66 17.21 -1.48
CA HIS A 126 -4.29 16.88 -0.20
C HIS A 126 -4.94 15.49 -0.15
N LEU A 127 -4.39 14.51 -0.87
CA LEU A 127 -4.98 13.18 -0.99
C LEU A 127 -4.88 12.37 0.31
N PHE A 128 -3.81 12.52 1.08
CA PHE A 128 -3.70 11.80 2.36
C PHE A 128 -4.78 12.25 3.36
N SER A 129 -4.95 13.55 3.54
CA SER A 129 -6.02 14.08 4.39
C SER A 129 -7.40 13.72 3.86
N HIS A 130 -7.63 13.77 2.54
CA HIS A 130 -8.87 13.36 1.91
C HIS A 130 -9.27 11.93 2.28
N TYR A 131 -8.36 10.95 2.09
CA TYR A 131 -8.68 9.55 2.39
C TYR A 131 -8.79 9.25 3.89
N ARG A 132 -8.03 9.95 4.73
CA ARG A 132 -8.23 9.89 6.18
C ARG A 132 -9.64 10.35 6.58
N GLU A 133 -10.11 11.46 6.01
CA GLU A 133 -11.44 12.01 6.28
C GLU A 133 -12.56 11.12 5.70
N LEU A 134 -12.35 10.59 4.50
CA LEU A 134 -13.27 9.64 3.89
C LEU A 134 -13.41 8.37 4.75
N ALA A 135 -12.30 7.86 5.29
CA ALA A 135 -12.32 6.73 6.21
C ALA A 135 -13.20 7.01 7.44
N GLN A 136 -13.06 8.18 8.07
CA GLN A 136 -13.91 8.59 9.18
C GLN A 136 -15.39 8.67 8.78
N GLN A 137 -15.67 9.30 7.64
CA GLN A 137 -17.04 9.48 7.16
C GLN A 137 -17.79 8.15 6.99
N TYR A 138 -17.08 7.11 6.55
CA TYR A 138 -17.66 5.78 6.29
C TYR A 138 -17.36 4.75 7.40
N ASN A 139 -16.89 5.21 8.57
CA ASN A 139 -16.54 4.35 9.71
C ASN A 139 -15.68 3.16 9.28
N SER A 140 -14.66 3.44 8.48
CA SER A 140 -13.70 2.51 7.94
C SER A 140 -12.29 2.83 8.43
N HIS A 141 -11.37 1.88 8.33
CA HIS A 141 -9.95 2.08 8.57
C HIS A 141 -9.15 1.68 7.34
N MET A 142 -8.18 2.49 6.99
CA MET A 142 -7.32 2.32 5.82
C MET A 142 -5.89 2.06 6.26
N THR A 143 -5.06 1.53 5.36
CA THR A 143 -3.63 1.35 5.59
C THR A 143 -2.85 2.36 4.75
N PHE A 144 -2.03 3.19 5.40
CA PHE A 144 -1.16 4.17 4.76
C PHE A 144 0.28 3.72 4.89
N PHE A 145 0.89 3.31 3.78
CA PHE A 145 2.29 2.89 3.74
C PHE A 145 3.20 4.10 3.58
N LEU A 146 3.82 4.53 4.67
CA LEU A 146 4.73 5.66 4.71
C LEU A 146 6.06 5.34 4.02
N THR A 147 6.53 6.23 3.18
CA THR A 147 7.92 6.23 2.69
C THR A 147 8.81 7.04 3.65
N GLY A 148 9.85 6.42 4.20
CA GLY A 148 10.63 7.02 5.28
C GLY A 148 11.34 8.32 4.92
N ILE A 149 11.86 8.46 3.67
CA ILE A 149 12.48 9.72 3.24
C ILE A 149 11.48 10.88 3.12
N TYR A 150 10.18 10.62 3.21
CA TYR A 150 9.17 11.68 3.29
C TYR A 150 9.15 12.41 4.64
N LEU A 151 9.90 11.90 5.62
CA LEU A 151 10.20 12.58 6.89
C LEU A 151 11.62 13.17 6.94
N LEU A 152 12.33 13.19 5.80
CA LEU A 152 13.71 13.62 5.71
C LEU A 152 13.87 14.80 4.74
N PRO A 153 14.30 15.99 5.20
CA PRO A 153 14.55 17.12 4.31
C PRO A 153 15.64 16.79 3.28
N LYS A 154 15.51 17.29 2.07
CA LYS A 154 16.51 17.12 1.01
C LYS A 154 17.92 17.55 1.44
N SER A 155 18.03 18.55 2.31
CA SER A 155 19.31 19.02 2.88
C SER A 155 19.98 17.99 3.78
N LYS A 156 19.25 16.97 4.23
CA LYS A 156 19.72 15.87 5.08
C LYS A 156 19.75 14.53 4.36
N LYS A 157 19.62 14.51 3.04
CA LYS A 157 19.61 13.29 2.23
C LYS A 157 20.79 12.34 2.52
N ASP A 158 21.94 12.88 2.92
CA ASP A 158 23.14 12.10 3.22
C ASP A 158 23.00 11.23 4.50
N LEU A 159 21.91 11.38 5.24
CA LEU A 159 21.53 10.45 6.32
C LEU A 159 20.92 9.15 5.78
N TYR A 160 20.49 9.12 4.51
CA TYR A 160 19.99 7.92 3.88
C TYR A 160 21.12 7.18 3.15
N HIS A 161 21.33 5.94 3.55
CA HIS A 161 22.35 5.03 3.00
C HIS A 161 21.66 3.85 2.31
N PRO A 162 21.10 4.06 1.11
CA PRO A 162 20.33 3.01 0.43
C PRO A 162 21.22 1.81 0.09
N PRO A 163 20.71 0.58 0.23
CA PRO A 163 21.42 -0.60 -0.21
C PRO A 163 21.81 -0.49 -1.69
N MET A 164 23.04 -0.90 -2.02
CA MET A 164 23.57 -0.99 -3.38
C MET A 164 23.61 0.34 -4.18
N HIS A 165 23.28 1.48 -3.57
CA HIS A 165 23.27 2.81 -4.21
C HIS A 165 24.12 3.81 -3.46
N SER A 166 24.38 4.97 -4.07
CA SER A 166 25.13 6.05 -3.45
C SER A 166 24.35 6.67 -2.29
N VAL A 167 25.08 7.16 -1.27
CA VAL A 167 24.48 7.88 -0.14
C VAL A 167 23.59 9.02 -0.63
N GLY A 168 22.39 9.11 -0.07
CA GLY A 168 21.40 10.12 -0.40
C GLY A 168 20.69 9.91 -1.73
N ALA A 169 20.96 8.82 -2.46
CA ALA A 169 20.20 8.50 -3.67
C ALA A 169 18.78 8.00 -3.32
N ALA A 170 17.82 8.34 -4.17
CA ALA A 170 16.46 7.79 -4.13
C ALA A 170 15.90 7.79 -5.55
N ALA A 171 15.03 6.85 -5.88
CA ALA A 171 14.34 6.81 -7.16
C ALA A 171 13.11 7.76 -7.19
N ILE A 172 12.70 8.24 -6.04
CA ILE A 172 11.64 9.24 -5.84
C ILE A 172 12.22 10.54 -5.28
N SER A 173 11.44 11.62 -5.33
CA SER A 173 11.87 12.93 -4.84
C SER A 173 11.77 13.04 -3.33
N TYR A 174 12.74 13.72 -2.71
CA TYR A 174 12.60 14.20 -1.33
C TYR A 174 11.56 15.32 -1.28
N PRO A 175 10.68 15.34 -0.28
CA PRO A 175 9.64 16.34 -0.16
C PRO A 175 10.18 17.72 0.22
N THR A 176 9.33 18.73 0.11
CA THR A 176 9.57 20.05 0.69
C THR A 176 9.39 20.02 2.21
N ASP A 177 9.93 21.02 2.92
CA ASP A 177 9.72 21.14 4.36
C ASP A 177 8.22 21.29 4.71
N GLU A 178 7.44 21.94 3.84
CA GLU A 178 5.99 22.08 3.98
C GLU A 178 5.30 20.72 3.91
N HIS A 179 5.62 19.91 2.89
CA HIS A 179 5.05 18.56 2.77
C HIS A 179 5.46 17.65 3.92
N ILE A 180 6.66 17.80 4.49
CA ILE A 180 7.06 17.06 5.69
C ILE A 180 6.16 17.44 6.87
N ARG A 181 5.89 18.74 7.08
CA ARG A 181 5.05 19.22 8.17
C ARG A 181 3.63 18.68 8.07
N THR A 182 3.02 18.86 6.91
CA THR A 182 1.64 18.41 6.66
C THR A 182 1.53 16.89 6.77
N THR A 183 2.52 16.14 6.28
CA THR A 183 2.59 14.68 6.42
C THR A 183 2.64 14.24 7.88
N LEU A 184 3.49 14.87 8.71
CA LEU A 184 3.59 14.57 10.14
C LEU A 184 2.25 14.79 10.86
N GLU A 185 1.55 15.86 10.54
CA GLU A 185 0.22 16.13 11.10
C GLU A 185 -0.79 15.05 10.68
N GLN A 186 -0.79 14.68 9.39
CA GLN A 186 -1.72 13.66 8.90
C GLN A 186 -1.41 12.27 9.48
N LEU A 187 -0.14 11.89 9.66
CA LEU A 187 0.24 10.65 10.31
C LEU A 187 -0.31 10.55 11.75
N GLY A 188 -0.16 11.64 12.53
CA GLY A 188 -0.69 11.70 13.88
C GLY A 188 -2.22 11.58 13.91
N LYS A 189 -2.90 12.30 13.04
CA LYS A 189 -4.38 12.26 12.90
C LYS A 189 -4.84 10.88 12.40
N ALA A 190 -4.21 10.33 11.36
CA ALA A 190 -4.58 9.04 10.80
C ALA A 190 -4.52 7.93 11.85
N TYR A 191 -3.45 7.87 12.64
CA TYR A 191 -3.33 6.89 13.72
C TYR A 191 -4.41 7.06 14.79
N THR A 192 -4.66 8.29 15.26
CA THR A 192 -5.66 8.56 16.30
C THR A 192 -7.10 8.33 15.82
N ASP A 193 -7.35 8.47 14.52
CA ASP A 193 -8.63 8.16 13.88
C ASP A 193 -8.85 6.64 13.69
N GLY A 194 -7.83 5.81 13.92
CA GLY A 194 -7.94 4.35 13.83
C GLY A 194 -7.30 3.74 12.60
N ASN A 195 -6.77 4.56 11.67
CA ASN A 195 -6.08 4.05 10.50
C ASN A 195 -4.72 3.44 10.86
N GLU A 196 -4.22 2.56 10.00
CA GLU A 196 -2.92 1.94 10.14
C GLU A 196 -1.85 2.74 9.41
N ILE A 197 -0.68 2.86 10.04
CA ILE A 197 0.55 3.30 9.38
C ILE A 197 1.43 2.07 9.20
N GLY A 198 1.70 1.72 7.94
CA GLY A 198 2.68 0.71 7.55
C GLY A 198 3.90 1.35 6.89
N THR A 199 4.80 0.54 6.30
CA THR A 199 5.96 1.07 5.58
C THR A 199 5.92 0.79 4.09
N HIS A 200 6.34 1.79 3.30
CA HIS A 200 6.75 1.65 1.90
C HIS A 200 8.27 1.83 1.76
N PHE A 201 9.00 1.53 2.83
CA PHE A 201 10.46 1.66 2.95
C PHE A 201 10.95 3.10 2.72
N ASN A 202 12.03 3.33 1.91
CA ASN A 202 12.61 4.68 1.81
C ASN A 202 12.81 5.16 0.37
N GLY A 203 13.76 4.58 -0.36
CA GLY A 203 14.25 5.17 -1.62
C GLY A 203 13.54 4.73 -2.89
N HIS A 204 12.59 3.79 -2.79
CA HIS A 204 11.78 3.27 -3.90
C HIS A 204 12.60 2.72 -5.07
N PHE A 205 13.62 1.92 -4.80
CA PHE A 205 14.45 1.30 -5.84
C PHE A 205 13.83 0.01 -6.35
N CYS A 206 13.72 -0.07 -7.67
CA CYS A 206 13.19 -1.20 -8.42
C CYS A 206 14.25 -1.76 -9.38
N ASP A 207 13.99 -2.92 -9.96
CA ASP A 207 14.86 -3.58 -10.95
C ASP A 207 16.28 -3.89 -10.44
N ALA A 208 17.27 -3.67 -11.32
CA ALA A 208 18.66 -3.92 -10.99
C ALA A 208 19.12 -3.08 -9.79
N LYS A 209 19.63 -3.75 -8.76
CA LYS A 209 20.02 -3.18 -7.45
C LYS A 209 18.84 -2.68 -6.61
N GLY A 210 17.60 -2.96 -7.02
CA GLY A 210 16.38 -2.69 -6.24
C GLY A 210 16.09 -3.79 -5.23
N GLY A 211 14.86 -3.75 -4.66
CA GLY A 211 14.42 -4.67 -3.62
C GLY A 211 14.58 -6.15 -3.98
N GLY A 212 14.45 -6.50 -5.27
CA GLY A 212 14.63 -7.84 -5.78
C GLY A 212 16.03 -8.42 -5.57
N ASP A 213 17.04 -7.58 -5.61
CA ASP A 213 18.46 -7.96 -5.46
C ASP A 213 18.94 -7.90 -4.00
N TRP A 214 18.18 -7.29 -3.07
CA TRP A 214 18.63 -7.06 -1.71
C TRP A 214 18.68 -8.34 -0.87
N SER A 215 19.78 -8.50 -0.16
CA SER A 215 19.93 -9.54 0.85
C SER A 215 19.08 -9.25 2.10
N VAL A 216 18.93 -10.23 2.97
CA VAL A 216 18.27 -10.07 4.29
C VAL A 216 18.94 -8.95 5.11
N LYS A 217 20.26 -8.78 5.03
CA LYS A 217 20.98 -7.71 5.73
C LYS A 217 20.64 -6.34 5.19
N GLU A 218 20.52 -6.21 3.87
CA GLU A 218 20.16 -4.96 3.20
C GLU A 218 18.72 -4.57 3.50
N TRP A 219 17.78 -5.50 3.47
CA TRP A 219 16.40 -5.27 3.92
C TRP A 219 16.33 -4.83 5.39
N LYS A 220 17.15 -5.41 6.29
CA LYS A 220 17.22 -4.94 7.68
C LYS A 220 17.75 -3.52 7.77
N SER A 221 18.80 -3.18 7.01
CA SER A 221 19.34 -1.82 6.96
C SER A 221 18.27 -0.82 6.48
N GLU A 222 17.49 -1.20 5.49
CA GLU A 222 16.41 -0.36 4.96
C GLU A 222 15.30 -0.13 5.99
N ILE A 223 14.89 -1.17 6.71
CA ILE A 223 13.90 -1.08 7.80
C ILE A 223 14.43 -0.24 8.96
N ASP A 224 15.69 -0.42 9.36
CA ASP A 224 16.29 0.36 10.45
C ASP A 224 16.36 1.84 10.13
N GLN A 225 16.67 2.20 8.89
CA GLN A 225 16.69 3.58 8.43
C GLN A 225 15.28 4.18 8.42
N PHE A 226 14.28 3.44 7.94
CA PHE A 226 12.88 3.86 8.01
C PHE A 226 12.46 4.22 9.43
N TYR A 227 12.71 3.35 10.40
CA TYR A 227 12.42 3.64 11.81
C TYR A 227 13.22 4.84 12.35
N SER A 228 14.50 4.95 11.95
CA SER A 228 15.36 6.06 12.39
C SER A 228 14.83 7.41 11.89
N PHE A 229 14.33 7.50 10.66
CA PHE A 229 13.77 8.74 10.13
C PHE A 229 12.52 9.16 10.89
N ALA A 230 11.63 8.23 11.21
CA ALA A 230 10.42 8.50 11.98
C ALA A 230 10.71 8.84 13.45
N GLU A 231 11.71 8.23 14.09
CA GLU A 231 12.07 8.51 15.48
C GLU A 231 12.88 9.78 15.66
N LYS A 232 13.51 10.30 14.61
CA LYS A 232 14.43 11.44 14.67
C LYS A 232 14.02 12.59 13.75
N TRP A 233 12.77 12.62 13.31
CA TRP A 233 12.35 13.63 12.36
C TRP A 233 12.54 15.06 12.90
N LYS A 234 12.36 15.32 14.22
CA LYS A 234 12.59 16.66 14.80
C LYS A 234 14.05 17.09 14.68
N THR A 235 14.99 16.23 15.07
CA THR A 235 16.44 16.49 14.89
C THR A 235 16.79 16.66 13.41
N ASN A 236 16.23 15.86 12.52
CA ASN A 236 16.54 15.90 11.10
C ASN A 236 16.00 17.16 10.42
N THR A 237 14.80 17.60 10.77
CA THR A 237 14.12 18.76 10.17
C THR A 237 14.45 20.08 10.87
N GLY A 238 14.72 20.03 12.18
CA GLY A 238 14.82 21.21 13.03
C GLY A 238 13.45 21.80 13.42
N PHE A 239 12.33 21.15 13.15
CA PHE A 239 11.00 21.63 13.52
C PHE A 239 10.80 21.48 15.03
N THR A 240 10.53 22.60 15.72
CA THR A 240 10.34 22.63 17.18
C THR A 240 8.88 22.80 17.59
N ASP A 241 8.04 23.22 16.65
CA ASP A 241 6.65 23.61 16.81
C ASP A 241 5.64 22.49 16.55
N ILE A 242 6.10 21.30 16.15
CA ILE A 242 5.27 20.10 15.97
C ILE A 242 5.58 19.12 17.11
N ASP A 243 4.53 18.58 17.73
CA ASP A 243 4.69 17.54 18.74
C ASP A 243 5.15 16.21 18.16
N PRO A 244 5.88 15.37 18.92
CA PRO A 244 6.17 14.01 18.52
C PRO A 244 4.91 13.24 18.16
N LEU A 245 5.01 12.31 17.21
CA LEU A 245 3.91 11.43 16.83
C LEU A 245 3.27 10.78 18.07
N PRO A 246 1.94 10.81 18.21
CA PRO A 246 1.25 10.40 19.44
C PRO A 246 1.14 8.88 19.60
N PHE A 247 2.14 8.11 19.12
CA PHE A 247 2.18 6.65 19.21
C PHE A 247 3.61 6.12 19.14
N ASP A 248 3.80 4.88 19.58
CA ASP A 248 5.07 4.15 19.42
C ASP A 248 5.20 3.68 17.97
N PHE A 249 5.97 4.41 17.19
CA PHE A 249 6.10 4.18 15.76
C PHE A 249 6.59 2.77 15.42
N LYS A 250 7.59 2.25 16.17
CA LYS A 250 8.12 0.89 15.93
C LYS A 250 7.10 -0.20 16.22
N LYS A 251 6.24 0.00 17.21
CA LYS A 251 5.20 -0.97 17.54
C LYS A 251 3.98 -0.84 16.67
N ALA A 252 3.69 0.35 16.17
CA ALA A 252 2.57 0.60 15.29
C ALA A 252 2.79 -0.01 13.90
N VAL A 253 4.02 0.08 13.37
CA VAL A 253 4.37 -0.46 12.04
C VAL A 253 4.62 -1.95 12.14
N VAL A 254 3.62 -2.74 11.80
CA VAL A 254 3.64 -4.21 11.88
C VAL A 254 3.61 -4.90 10.51
N GLY A 255 3.82 -4.15 9.43
CA GLY A 255 3.87 -4.65 8.06
C GLY A 255 4.15 -3.54 7.06
N GLY A 256 4.20 -3.92 5.79
CA GLY A 256 4.50 -2.97 4.71
C GLY A 256 4.27 -3.54 3.33
N ARG A 257 4.54 -2.70 2.35
CA ARG A 257 4.58 -3.07 0.93
C ARG A 257 5.90 -2.62 0.33
N ALA A 258 6.65 -3.54 -0.26
CA ALA A 258 7.88 -3.22 -0.97
C ALA A 258 7.60 -2.46 -2.27
N PRO A 259 8.40 -1.45 -2.60
CA PRO A 259 8.37 -0.82 -3.90
C PRO A 259 8.39 -1.87 -5.02
N CYS A 260 7.60 -1.63 -6.05
CA CYS A 260 7.47 -2.52 -7.22
C CYS A 260 7.11 -3.99 -6.90
N LEU A 261 6.68 -4.27 -5.67
CA LEU A 261 6.35 -5.62 -5.19
C LEU A 261 7.54 -6.60 -5.24
N GLU A 262 8.75 -6.10 -5.08
CA GLU A 262 9.98 -6.89 -5.24
C GLU A 262 10.57 -7.40 -3.92
N GLY A 263 11.37 -8.47 -4.00
CA GLY A 263 12.25 -8.93 -2.93
C GLY A 263 11.59 -9.64 -1.76
N GLN A 264 10.32 -10.04 -1.84
CA GLN A 264 9.55 -10.63 -0.74
C GLN A 264 10.29 -11.76 -0.02
N GLN A 265 11.01 -12.63 -0.73
CA GLN A 265 11.67 -13.79 -0.11
C GLN A 265 12.66 -13.39 0.99
N ASN A 266 13.53 -12.42 0.73
CA ASN A 266 14.51 -11.91 1.70
C ASN A 266 13.89 -10.92 2.68
N LEU A 267 12.92 -10.12 2.21
CA LEU A 267 12.16 -9.20 3.04
C LEU A 267 11.46 -9.94 4.19
N LEU A 268 10.75 -11.03 3.94
CA LEU A 268 10.06 -11.80 4.98
C LEU A 268 11.01 -12.35 6.06
N GLN A 269 12.24 -12.71 5.69
CA GLN A 269 13.25 -13.13 6.65
C GLN A 269 13.73 -11.95 7.52
N ALA A 270 13.91 -10.77 6.91
CA ALA A 270 14.25 -9.55 7.65
C ALA A 270 13.09 -9.14 8.57
N ALA A 271 11.89 -8.98 8.04
CA ALA A 271 10.68 -8.52 8.70
C ALA A 271 10.32 -9.32 9.96
N LYS A 272 10.55 -10.63 9.92
CA LYS A 272 10.35 -11.51 11.10
C LYS A 272 11.12 -11.06 12.33
N SER A 273 12.32 -10.50 12.17
CA SER A 273 13.13 -10.02 13.31
C SER A 273 12.61 -8.72 13.92
N TYR A 274 11.70 -8.01 13.23
CA TYR A 274 11.02 -6.80 13.72
C TYR A 274 9.61 -7.09 14.25
N GLY A 275 9.20 -8.36 14.29
CA GLY A 275 7.87 -8.74 14.76
C GLY A 275 6.75 -8.38 13.82
N TRP A 276 7.04 -8.23 12.53
CA TRP A 276 5.99 -7.95 11.53
C TRP A 276 4.97 -9.07 11.46
N ARG A 277 3.75 -8.71 11.23
CA ARG A 277 2.60 -9.60 11.23
C ARG A 277 2.08 -9.92 9.84
N TYR A 278 2.27 -8.97 8.90
CA TYR A 278 1.89 -9.15 7.51
C TYR A 278 2.91 -8.53 6.56
N ASP A 279 2.82 -8.92 5.31
CA ASP A 279 3.49 -8.35 4.15
C ASP A 279 2.49 -8.24 3.01
N ALA A 280 2.46 -7.10 2.33
CA ALA A 280 1.57 -6.81 1.21
C ALA A 280 2.33 -6.64 -0.13
N SER A 281 3.54 -7.22 -0.22
CA SER A 281 4.45 -7.04 -1.35
C SER A 281 4.33 -8.12 -2.44
N SER A 282 3.34 -9.02 -2.35
CA SER A 282 3.17 -10.05 -3.36
C SER A 282 2.05 -9.73 -4.34
N THR A 283 2.11 -10.37 -5.50
CA THR A 283 0.99 -10.49 -6.42
C THR A 283 0.36 -11.88 -6.27
N GLY A 284 -0.95 -11.95 -6.36
CA GLY A 284 -1.72 -13.18 -6.32
C GLY A 284 -2.56 -13.34 -7.59
N ASP A 285 -3.20 -14.49 -7.68
CA ASP A 285 -4.23 -14.73 -8.69
C ASP A 285 -5.56 -14.07 -8.27
N PHE A 286 -6.64 -14.82 -8.18
CA PHE A 286 -7.93 -14.31 -7.72
C PHE A 286 -7.95 -14.07 -6.21
N GLN A 287 -9.04 -13.45 -5.72
CA GLN A 287 -9.25 -13.26 -4.29
C GLN A 287 -9.41 -14.62 -3.59
N ILE A 288 -8.44 -14.95 -2.75
CA ILE A 288 -8.45 -16.12 -1.89
C ILE A 288 -8.21 -15.71 -0.44
N TRP A 289 -8.57 -16.57 0.50
CA TRP A 289 -8.27 -16.33 1.90
C TRP A 289 -6.76 -16.38 2.14
N PRO A 290 -6.18 -15.42 2.87
CA PRO A 290 -4.73 -15.28 3.04
C PRO A 290 -4.06 -16.50 3.67
N THR A 291 -2.78 -16.67 3.33
CA THR A 291 -1.90 -17.68 3.93
C THR A 291 -0.75 -16.99 4.68
N LYS A 292 0.00 -17.76 5.48
CA LYS A 292 1.24 -17.26 6.06
C LYS A 292 2.44 -17.77 5.27
N LYS A 293 3.32 -16.85 4.89
CA LYS A 293 4.65 -17.15 4.36
C LYS A 293 5.67 -16.84 5.48
N ASN A 294 6.54 -17.77 5.81
CA ASN A 294 7.53 -17.60 6.89
C ASN A 294 6.95 -17.18 8.25
N GLY A 295 5.67 -17.49 8.51
CA GLY A 295 4.95 -17.13 9.73
C GLY A 295 4.30 -15.74 9.73
N ILE A 296 4.44 -14.98 8.65
CA ILE A 296 3.89 -13.65 8.40
C ILE A 296 2.71 -13.78 7.43
N TRP A 297 1.60 -13.08 7.66
CA TRP A 297 0.46 -13.07 6.74
C TRP A 297 0.86 -12.47 5.40
N ASP A 298 0.55 -13.16 4.31
CA ASP A 298 0.76 -12.69 2.94
C ASP A 298 -0.56 -12.12 2.42
N PHE A 299 -0.55 -10.84 2.06
CA PHE A 299 -1.70 -10.10 1.54
C PHE A 299 -1.42 -9.63 0.10
N PRO A 300 -1.51 -10.54 -0.88
CA PRO A 300 -1.16 -10.23 -2.26
C PRO A 300 -2.16 -9.26 -2.89
N LEU A 301 -1.68 -8.36 -3.73
CA LEU A 301 -2.55 -7.70 -4.70
C LEU A 301 -3.19 -8.75 -5.62
N GLN A 302 -4.47 -8.57 -5.93
CA GLN A 302 -5.31 -9.60 -6.52
C GLN A 302 -5.66 -9.28 -7.97
N MET A 303 -5.81 -10.31 -8.79
CA MET A 303 -6.32 -10.17 -10.14
C MET A 303 -7.85 -10.02 -10.11
N LEU A 304 -8.32 -8.93 -10.68
CA LEU A 304 -9.75 -8.64 -10.85
C LEU A 304 -10.16 -8.80 -12.31
N PRO A 305 -11.40 -9.25 -12.57
CA PRO A 305 -11.91 -9.29 -13.94
C PRO A 305 -12.06 -7.84 -14.43
N TYR A 306 -11.26 -7.46 -15.43
CA TYR A 306 -11.35 -6.16 -16.03
C TYR A 306 -12.67 -6.06 -16.81
N GLU A 307 -13.54 -5.12 -16.43
CA GLU A 307 -14.88 -5.00 -17.01
C GLU A 307 -14.81 -4.70 -18.52
N GLY A 308 -15.57 -5.47 -19.30
CA GLY A 308 -15.48 -5.42 -20.76
C GLY A 308 -14.16 -5.94 -21.33
N GLY A 309 -13.23 -6.33 -20.47
CA GLY A 309 -11.88 -6.74 -20.83
C GLY A 309 -11.73 -8.24 -21.09
N LYS A 310 -10.77 -8.55 -21.95
CA LYS A 310 -10.35 -9.91 -22.24
C LYS A 310 -9.26 -10.43 -21.31
N TYR A 311 -8.92 -9.68 -20.28
CA TYR A 311 -7.82 -9.95 -19.35
C TYR A 311 -8.19 -9.59 -17.91
N GLN A 312 -7.33 -10.01 -16.99
CA GLN A 312 -7.40 -9.66 -15.58
C GLN A 312 -6.41 -8.50 -15.32
N GLY A 313 -6.77 -7.59 -14.41
CA GLY A 313 -5.89 -6.52 -13.93
C GLY A 313 -5.60 -6.66 -12.46
N LEU A 314 -4.40 -6.33 -12.00
CA LEU A 314 -4.12 -6.23 -10.58
C LEU A 314 -4.98 -5.11 -9.95
N SER A 315 -5.41 -5.33 -8.72
CA SER A 315 -6.24 -4.42 -7.94
C SER A 315 -5.46 -3.21 -7.42
N MET A 316 -4.83 -2.47 -8.33
CA MET A 316 -4.03 -1.27 -8.05
C MET A 316 -4.21 -0.23 -9.15
N ASP A 317 -4.31 1.03 -8.78
CA ASP A 317 -4.50 2.17 -9.67
C ASP A 317 -3.46 2.25 -10.81
N PHE A 318 -2.18 1.99 -10.50
CA PHE A 318 -1.12 1.95 -11.49
C PHE A 318 -1.37 0.93 -12.62
N ASN A 319 -2.00 -0.20 -12.31
CA ASN A 319 -2.33 -1.20 -13.32
C ASN A 319 -3.47 -0.74 -14.23
N PHE A 320 -4.42 0.05 -13.72
CA PHE A 320 -5.43 0.70 -14.56
C PHE A 320 -4.79 1.77 -15.43
N LEU A 321 -3.94 2.64 -14.86
CA LEU A 321 -3.17 3.63 -15.63
C LEU A 321 -2.46 2.98 -16.82
N TYR A 322 -1.72 1.90 -16.55
CA TYR A 322 -0.97 1.20 -17.59
C TYR A 322 -1.88 0.60 -18.67
N ASN A 323 -2.97 -0.06 -18.27
CA ASN A 323 -3.88 -0.73 -19.19
C ASN A 323 -4.74 0.26 -20.02
N GLN A 324 -5.03 1.44 -19.50
CA GLN A 324 -5.92 2.41 -20.12
C GLN A 324 -5.19 3.46 -20.96
N SER A 325 -4.03 3.91 -20.50
CA SER A 325 -3.25 4.99 -21.14
C SER A 325 -1.79 4.60 -21.45
N ASP A 326 -1.42 3.31 -21.45
CA ASP A 326 -0.05 2.86 -21.64
C ASP A 326 0.95 3.49 -20.63
N GLY A 327 0.48 3.83 -19.43
CA GLY A 327 1.25 4.48 -18.38
C GLY A 327 1.35 6.02 -18.50
N GLU A 328 0.67 6.63 -19.46
CA GLU A 328 0.61 8.09 -19.58
C GLU A 328 -0.23 8.67 -18.42
N THR A 329 0.39 9.52 -17.60
CA THR A 329 -0.24 10.13 -16.43
C THR A 329 -1.14 11.32 -16.77
N ASP A 330 -1.02 11.85 -17.98
CA ASP A 330 -1.81 12.94 -18.55
C ASP A 330 -2.27 12.56 -19.97
N GLY A 331 -2.98 11.43 -20.03
CA GLY A 331 -3.49 10.84 -21.29
C GLY A 331 -4.66 11.62 -21.89
N ASP A 332 -5.37 11.01 -22.83
CA ASP A 332 -6.48 11.66 -23.57
C ASP A 332 -7.67 11.98 -22.64
N PRO A 333 -7.95 13.27 -22.34
CA PRO A 333 -9.04 13.66 -21.46
C PRO A 333 -10.44 13.24 -21.96
N SER A 334 -10.60 13.00 -23.26
CA SER A 334 -11.89 12.53 -23.82
C SER A 334 -12.25 11.11 -23.36
N LYS A 335 -11.29 10.35 -22.85
CA LYS A 335 -11.45 8.98 -22.35
C LYS A 335 -11.59 8.89 -20.83
N TYR A 336 -11.31 9.96 -20.07
CA TYR A 336 -11.28 9.93 -18.61
C TYR A 336 -12.57 9.40 -18.00
N ALA A 337 -13.72 9.85 -18.49
CA ALA A 337 -15.00 9.35 -17.96
C ALA A 337 -15.22 7.86 -18.21
N GLN A 338 -14.81 7.35 -19.37
CA GLN A 338 -14.85 5.92 -19.68
C GLN A 338 -13.90 5.14 -18.80
N TRP A 339 -12.64 5.56 -18.68
CA TRP A 339 -11.63 4.89 -17.86
C TRP A 339 -11.99 4.86 -16.38
N GLN A 340 -12.55 5.97 -15.86
CA GLN A 340 -13.07 5.99 -14.48
C GLN A 340 -14.16 4.94 -14.30
N GLN A 341 -15.13 4.86 -15.19
CA GLN A 341 -16.23 3.92 -15.09
C GLN A 341 -15.73 2.47 -15.19
N GLU A 342 -14.84 2.15 -16.12
CA GLU A 342 -14.21 0.84 -16.24
C GLU A 342 -13.47 0.42 -14.97
N THR A 343 -12.83 1.37 -14.29
CA THR A 343 -12.15 1.14 -13.01
C THR A 343 -13.16 0.81 -11.91
N VAL A 344 -14.23 1.60 -11.79
CA VAL A 344 -15.33 1.33 -10.84
C VAL A 344 -15.94 -0.04 -11.10
N ASP A 345 -16.34 -0.33 -12.33
CA ASP A 345 -16.99 -1.56 -12.73
C ASP A 345 -16.11 -2.79 -12.43
N THR A 346 -14.80 -2.65 -12.63
CA THR A 346 -13.82 -3.71 -12.32
C THR A 346 -13.72 -3.97 -10.81
N TYR A 347 -13.63 -2.91 -9.99
CA TYR A 347 -13.62 -3.05 -8.54
C TYR A 347 -14.93 -3.62 -8.02
N GLU A 348 -16.07 -3.17 -8.55
CA GLU A 348 -17.39 -3.70 -8.18
C GLU A 348 -17.56 -5.18 -8.58
N ALA A 349 -17.11 -5.55 -9.77
CA ALA A 349 -17.15 -6.96 -10.21
C ALA A 349 -16.29 -7.85 -9.28
N GLY A 350 -15.08 -7.38 -8.91
CA GLY A 350 -14.23 -8.05 -7.93
C GLY A 350 -14.88 -8.17 -6.56
N PHE A 351 -15.48 -7.09 -6.06
CA PHE A 351 -16.23 -7.09 -4.81
C PHE A 351 -17.42 -8.03 -4.84
N ASN A 352 -18.28 -7.93 -5.84
CA ASN A 352 -19.48 -8.73 -5.96
C ASN A 352 -19.16 -10.23 -6.05
N ARG A 353 -18.10 -10.60 -6.76
CA ARG A 353 -17.63 -11.98 -6.88
C ARG A 353 -17.41 -12.64 -5.52
N VAL A 354 -16.73 -11.95 -4.59
CA VAL A 354 -16.46 -12.51 -3.26
C VAL A 354 -17.57 -12.23 -2.24
N TYR A 355 -18.25 -11.09 -2.34
CA TYR A 355 -19.35 -10.74 -1.43
C TYR A 355 -20.53 -11.71 -1.53
N TYR A 356 -20.89 -12.14 -2.72
CA TYR A 356 -21.91 -13.18 -2.94
C TYR A 356 -21.33 -14.60 -2.93
N GLY A 357 -20.01 -14.73 -2.99
CA GLY A 357 -19.27 -15.99 -3.03
C GLY A 357 -18.57 -16.36 -1.73
N SER A 358 -17.26 -16.55 -1.81
CA SER A 358 -16.38 -17.14 -0.79
C SER A 358 -16.12 -16.23 0.42
N ARG A 359 -16.48 -14.96 0.37
CA ARG A 359 -16.14 -13.95 1.38
C ARG A 359 -14.63 -13.72 1.55
N ALA A 360 -13.80 -14.19 0.62
CA ALA A 360 -12.38 -13.88 0.65
C ALA A 360 -12.16 -12.35 0.65
N PRO A 361 -11.18 -11.84 1.40
CA PRO A 361 -10.90 -10.40 1.45
C PRO A 361 -10.62 -9.80 0.07
N LEU A 362 -11.06 -8.57 -0.17
CA LEU A 362 -10.68 -7.77 -1.33
C LEU A 362 -9.63 -6.75 -0.90
N PHE A 363 -8.52 -6.67 -1.63
CA PHE A 363 -7.45 -5.70 -1.44
C PHE A 363 -7.41 -4.73 -2.61
N ILE A 364 -7.39 -3.43 -2.34
CA ILE A 364 -7.27 -2.36 -3.34
C ILE A 364 -6.07 -1.51 -2.96
N GLY A 365 -5.06 -1.49 -3.82
CA GLY A 365 -3.86 -0.69 -3.68
C GLY A 365 -3.95 0.59 -4.49
N ASN A 366 -3.38 1.68 -3.96
CA ASN A 366 -3.43 2.99 -4.57
C ASN A 366 -2.13 3.75 -4.31
N HIS A 367 -1.92 4.82 -5.09
CA HIS A 367 -0.92 5.85 -4.86
C HIS A 367 -1.63 7.19 -4.58
N PHE A 368 -0.92 8.15 -3.97
CA PHE A 368 -1.43 9.51 -3.78
C PHE A 368 -1.12 10.35 -5.02
N GLU A 369 -1.81 10.03 -6.13
CA GLU A 369 -1.54 10.61 -7.45
C GLU A 369 -2.84 10.99 -8.16
N ASP A 370 -2.84 12.14 -8.81
CA ASP A 370 -3.99 12.65 -9.57
C ASP A 370 -3.98 12.25 -11.06
N TRP A 371 -3.33 11.14 -11.39
CA TRP A 371 -3.17 10.63 -12.75
C TRP A 371 -4.46 10.69 -13.57
N ASN A 372 -4.33 11.12 -14.81
CA ASN A 372 -5.46 11.28 -15.74
C ASN A 372 -6.60 12.13 -15.14
N GLY A 373 -6.25 13.21 -14.43
CA GLY A 373 -7.23 14.09 -13.78
C GLY A 373 -7.89 13.48 -12.55
N GLY A 374 -7.20 12.58 -11.86
CA GLY A 374 -7.63 11.97 -10.61
C GLY A 374 -8.75 10.93 -10.76
N ILE A 375 -8.92 10.34 -11.96
CA ILE A 375 -10.04 9.41 -12.22
C ILE A 375 -9.95 8.15 -11.36
N TYR A 376 -8.74 7.66 -11.05
CA TYR A 376 -8.54 6.47 -10.22
C TYR A 376 -8.92 6.74 -8.77
N MET A 377 -8.54 7.90 -8.25
CA MET A 377 -8.93 8.33 -6.90
C MET A 377 -10.45 8.53 -6.78
N LYS A 378 -11.09 9.12 -7.80
CA LYS A 378 -12.55 9.23 -7.86
C LYS A 378 -13.25 7.88 -7.92
N ALA A 379 -12.65 6.89 -8.59
CA ALA A 379 -13.16 5.53 -8.60
C ALA A 379 -13.06 4.87 -7.20
N VAL A 380 -11.97 5.10 -6.48
CA VAL A 380 -11.83 4.62 -5.09
C VAL A 380 -12.81 5.31 -4.16
N ASP A 381 -13.02 6.62 -4.29
CA ASP A 381 -14.06 7.36 -3.55
C ASP A 381 -15.44 6.71 -3.72
N GLN A 382 -15.79 6.38 -4.96
CA GLN A 382 -17.04 5.69 -5.27
C GLN A 382 -17.10 4.32 -4.58
N MET A 383 -16.05 3.52 -4.69
CA MET A 383 -15.97 2.21 -4.05
C MET A 383 -16.13 2.27 -2.54
N VAL A 384 -15.45 3.20 -1.85
CA VAL A 384 -15.59 3.37 -0.39
C VAL A 384 -17.05 3.66 -0.01
N LYS A 385 -17.71 4.58 -0.75
CA LYS A 385 -19.12 4.92 -0.57
C LYS A 385 -20.04 3.73 -0.76
N ASP A 386 -19.79 2.95 -1.81
CA ASP A 386 -20.70 1.89 -2.24
C ASP A 386 -20.56 0.62 -1.40
N VAL A 387 -19.37 0.34 -0.83
CA VAL A 387 -19.15 -0.94 -0.16
C VAL A 387 -19.05 -0.85 1.35
N CYS A 388 -18.44 0.20 1.93
CA CYS A 388 -18.16 0.22 3.37
C CYS A 388 -19.40 0.30 4.25
N GLY A 389 -20.54 0.80 3.73
CA GLY A 389 -21.83 0.81 4.41
C GLY A 389 -22.70 -0.42 4.20
N LYS A 390 -22.27 -1.39 3.35
CA LYS A 390 -23.10 -2.59 3.06
C LYS A 390 -23.15 -3.52 4.26
N LYS A 391 -24.26 -4.29 4.35
CA LYS A 391 -24.44 -5.30 5.40
C LYS A 391 -23.30 -6.32 5.35
N ASP A 392 -22.79 -6.68 6.52
CA ASP A 392 -21.72 -7.68 6.70
C ASP A 392 -20.40 -7.33 5.98
N VAL A 393 -20.20 -6.09 5.56
CA VAL A 393 -18.92 -5.57 5.06
C VAL A 393 -18.13 -4.93 6.20
N LYS A 394 -16.83 -5.13 6.17
CA LYS A 394 -15.84 -4.51 7.05
C LYS A 394 -14.71 -3.92 6.23
N CYS A 395 -14.70 -2.60 6.08
CA CYS A 395 -13.58 -1.86 5.54
C CYS A 395 -12.58 -1.63 6.68
N VAL A 396 -11.47 -2.35 6.64
CA VAL A 396 -10.51 -2.44 7.75
C VAL A 396 -9.09 -2.26 7.23
N SER A 397 -8.16 -1.99 8.13
CA SER A 397 -6.73 -2.01 7.82
C SER A 397 -6.19 -3.45 7.67
N PHE A 398 -5.01 -3.60 7.08
CA PHE A 398 -4.32 -4.90 7.02
C PHE A 398 -4.03 -5.47 8.41
N LYS A 399 -3.67 -4.60 9.35
CA LYS A 399 -3.45 -5.00 10.74
C LYS A 399 -4.72 -5.59 11.36
N GLU A 400 -5.87 -4.95 11.20
CA GLU A 400 -7.14 -5.45 11.73
C GLU A 400 -7.56 -6.77 11.08
N LEU A 401 -7.29 -6.93 9.79
CA LEU A 401 -7.52 -8.21 9.10
C LEU A 401 -6.60 -9.29 9.68
N ALA A 402 -5.31 -8.99 9.91
CA ALA A 402 -4.38 -9.92 10.54
C ALA A 402 -4.83 -10.30 11.97
N ASP A 403 -5.32 -9.32 12.75
CA ASP A 403 -5.89 -9.55 14.09
C ASP A 403 -7.09 -10.51 14.02
N TRP A 404 -7.95 -10.33 13.03
CA TRP A 404 -9.12 -11.21 12.85
C TRP A 404 -8.72 -12.61 12.40
N LEU A 405 -7.77 -12.75 11.48
CA LEU A 405 -7.29 -14.04 10.99
C LEU A 405 -6.60 -14.84 12.10
N ASP A 406 -5.84 -14.18 12.99
CA ASP A 406 -5.09 -14.84 14.06
C ASP A 406 -5.99 -15.50 15.13
N VAL A 407 -7.23 -15.05 15.28
CA VAL A 407 -8.18 -15.68 16.22
C VAL A 407 -9.00 -16.79 15.61
N GLN A 408 -8.91 -17.03 14.30
CA GLN A 408 -9.65 -18.09 13.64
C GLN A 408 -9.00 -19.46 13.86
N LYS A 409 -9.82 -20.52 13.87
CA LYS A 409 -9.31 -21.88 13.92
C LYS A 409 -8.54 -22.20 12.63
N PRO A 410 -7.32 -22.78 12.71
CA PRO A 410 -6.55 -23.13 11.52
C PRO A 410 -7.34 -23.96 10.50
N GLU A 411 -8.08 -24.95 10.97
CA GLU A 411 -8.88 -25.84 10.13
C GLU A 411 -10.03 -25.09 9.40
N THR A 412 -10.54 -24.01 10.02
CA THR A 412 -11.55 -23.16 9.37
C THR A 412 -10.89 -22.36 8.25
N LEU A 413 -9.72 -21.76 8.51
CA LEU A 413 -8.98 -21.03 7.47
C LEU A 413 -8.56 -21.95 6.30
N GLU A 414 -8.15 -23.18 6.58
CA GLU A 414 -7.83 -24.16 5.54
C GLU A 414 -9.04 -24.42 4.64
N ARG A 415 -10.22 -24.66 5.21
CA ARG A 415 -11.45 -24.85 4.43
C ARG A 415 -11.86 -23.60 3.66
N LEU A 416 -11.73 -22.41 4.24
CA LEU A 416 -12.01 -21.15 3.55
C LEU A 416 -11.12 -20.97 2.31
N ARG A 417 -9.85 -21.39 2.36
CA ARG A 417 -8.92 -21.31 1.24
C ARG A 417 -9.23 -22.23 0.08
N THR A 418 -10.03 -23.29 0.31
CA THR A 418 -10.44 -24.20 -0.77
C THR A 418 -11.62 -23.68 -1.59
N LEU A 419 -12.24 -22.57 -1.18
CA LEU A 419 -13.38 -22.01 -1.89
C LEU A 419 -12.94 -21.25 -3.14
N ASP A 420 -13.61 -21.49 -4.26
CA ASP A 420 -13.54 -20.63 -5.41
C ASP A 420 -14.10 -19.23 -5.05
N PRO A 421 -13.50 -18.12 -5.52
CA PRO A 421 -13.99 -16.77 -5.21
C PRO A 421 -15.49 -16.56 -5.40
N ALA A 422 -16.05 -17.07 -6.48
CA ALA A 422 -17.49 -16.96 -6.78
C ALA A 422 -18.37 -18.02 -6.09
N GLN A 423 -17.76 -18.99 -5.41
CA GLN A 423 -18.50 -20.08 -4.76
C GLN A 423 -19.24 -19.58 -3.52
N SER A 424 -20.57 -19.68 -3.52
CA SER A 424 -21.41 -19.48 -2.33
C SER A 424 -21.63 -20.83 -1.62
N PRO A 425 -20.87 -21.16 -0.57
CA PRO A 425 -20.95 -22.46 0.08
C PRO A 425 -22.11 -22.53 1.07
N ASP A 426 -22.45 -23.75 1.51
CA ASP A 426 -23.14 -23.96 2.78
C ASP A 426 -22.13 -23.72 3.93
N TRP A 427 -22.28 -22.61 4.63
CA TRP A 427 -21.38 -22.19 5.69
C TRP A 427 -21.29 -23.19 6.86
N SER A 428 -22.34 -24.00 7.07
CA SER A 428 -22.32 -25.05 8.10
C SER A 428 -21.34 -26.17 7.80
N THR A 429 -20.96 -26.34 6.54
CA THR A 429 -19.96 -27.33 6.11
C THR A 429 -18.55 -26.79 6.17
N VAL A 430 -18.38 -25.48 6.00
CA VAL A 430 -17.08 -24.79 5.97
C VAL A 430 -16.64 -24.38 7.37
N VAL A 431 -17.52 -23.75 8.14
CA VAL A 431 -17.24 -23.26 9.50
C VAL A 431 -17.84 -24.23 10.52
N LYS A 432 -16.97 -25.07 11.07
CA LYS A 432 -17.35 -26.14 12.02
C LYS A 432 -16.93 -25.82 13.46
#